data_a1f0002998f9c3f2a079248507c32781
#
_entry.id   a1f0002998f9c3f2a079248507c32781
#
_cell.length_a   1.000
_cell.length_b   1.000
_cell.length_c   1.000
_cell.angle_alpha   90.00
_cell.angle_beta   90.00
_cell.angle_gamma   90.00
#
_symmetry.space_group_name_H-M   'P 1'
#
loop_
_entity.id
_entity.type
_entity.pdbx_description
1 polymer ?
#
loop_
_entity_poly.entity_id
_entity_poly.type
_entity_poly.pdbx_seq_one_letter_code
_entity_poly.pdbx_strand_id
1 'polypeptide(L)'
;MDKVSIFENIVNLSNDFITLIDRNYSYVVANDSYCREVQKPRENVVGRTVSQVWGEERFRSPIKGFLDRCFSGEEVNNIDKFKFGPFMKYMHVTYFPYREGGVVTHALVFSHDITHIGEIESKLTNYEYRDPVTGLFNRRSLGVILEKEIEKAKLTERRDLRAVLIMGLKDMDSITQLHGYEISDLLLENTGLRFRKALRPSDYVFRFDGAELAAVLTDIPDKAELASLASAIHTEVTTPYRFHDMDIAITCAMGISLYPDDGDDAGTVTRSALTAMTEARRRGEPFMIFDTKLHETANRQLRLQGELSKAFRDNELFLEYQPMVTKTGHIAGAEALVRWRHPTRGVLSPMEFIPLATRTGQIDKIGRWVLFNACEQAKIWADRRDMFVSINLSASEFRSPHLLDTLTIAMKRAGNLPPDRIRLEITETESMVDPEATITRMRDLRNIGVEVFVDDFGTGNSSLSYLKQLPATTLKIDKSFIQHVDHEEEERQFIRSIVDIIKIRRKMVIVEGISSPAQAGLTRTLSCDLMQGYLFSPPVPVTEFEKLLARDGDAIRLSKVL
;
A
#
# COMPACT_ATOMS: atom_id res chain seq x y z
N MET A 1 71.26 -32.66 6.08
CA MET A 1 69.84 -32.85 5.68
C MET A 1 69.81 -32.95 4.17
N ASP A 2 69.30 -34.05 3.66
CA ASP A 2 69.18 -34.27 2.25
C ASP A 2 68.18 -33.30 1.64
N LYS A 3 68.47 -32.69 0.48
CA LYS A 3 67.61 -31.72 -0.19
C LYS A 3 66.19 -32.29 -0.42
N VAL A 4 66.04 -33.56 -0.56
CA VAL A 4 64.77 -34.27 -0.73
C VAL A 4 63.94 -34.19 0.55
N SER A 5 64.55 -34.38 1.73
CA SER A 5 63.87 -34.30 3.03
C SER A 5 63.39 -32.88 3.36
N ILE A 6 64.10 -31.82 2.91
CA ILE A 6 63.66 -30.44 3.08
C ILE A 6 62.43 -30.17 2.20
N PHE A 7 62.48 -30.61 0.94
CA PHE A 7 61.34 -30.43 0.01
C PHE A 7 60.10 -31.12 0.49
N GLU A 8 60.20 -32.38 0.94
CA GLU A 8 59.08 -33.12 1.49
C GLU A 8 58.47 -32.43 2.71
N ASN A 9 59.28 -31.88 3.61
CA ASN A 9 58.80 -31.15 4.75
C ASN A 9 58.05 -29.87 4.35
N ILE A 10 58.53 -29.13 3.37
CA ILE A 10 57.89 -27.89 2.85
C ILE A 10 56.53 -28.24 2.24
N VAL A 11 56.44 -29.26 1.43
CA VAL A 11 55.21 -29.72 0.74
C VAL A 11 54.18 -30.21 1.73
N ASN A 12 54.61 -30.86 2.83
CA ASN A 12 53.72 -31.34 3.89
C ASN A 12 53.20 -30.23 4.82
N LEU A 13 53.83 -29.05 4.86
CA LEU A 13 53.30 -27.89 5.60
C LEU A 13 52.14 -27.20 4.87
N SER A 14 51.95 -27.46 3.59
CA SER A 14 50.86 -26.88 2.82
C SER A 14 49.52 -27.57 3.14
N ASN A 15 48.45 -26.78 3.28
CA ASN A 15 47.08 -27.28 3.33
C ASN A 15 46.53 -27.64 1.96
N ASP A 16 47.17 -27.15 0.87
CA ASP A 16 46.81 -27.55 -0.47
C ASP A 16 47.22 -28.98 -0.75
N PHE A 17 46.49 -29.62 -1.65
CA PHE A 17 46.80 -30.98 -2.08
C PHE A 17 47.88 -30.91 -3.19
N ILE A 18 49.06 -31.44 -2.89
CA ILE A 18 50.21 -31.39 -3.79
C ILE A 18 50.61 -32.78 -4.17
N THR A 19 50.65 -33.05 -5.48
CA THR A 19 51.08 -34.36 -6.00
C THR A 19 52.00 -34.16 -7.20
N LEU A 20 52.94 -35.13 -7.36
CA LEU A 20 53.80 -35.23 -8.53
C LEU A 20 53.47 -36.56 -9.24
N ILE A 21 53.14 -36.49 -10.52
CA ILE A 21 52.67 -37.60 -11.33
C ILE A 21 53.61 -37.79 -12.50
N ASP A 22 54.07 -39.06 -12.72
CA ASP A 22 54.92 -39.41 -13.84
C ASP A 22 54.16 -39.61 -15.17
N ARG A 23 54.87 -39.85 -16.25
CA ARG A 23 54.28 -40.09 -17.58
C ARG A 23 53.45 -41.38 -17.68
N ASN A 24 53.60 -42.31 -16.72
CA ASN A 24 52.78 -43.49 -16.60
C ASN A 24 51.52 -43.24 -15.75
N TYR A 25 51.25 -41.98 -15.45
CA TYR A 25 50.15 -41.52 -14.59
C TYR A 25 50.22 -42.06 -13.15
N SER A 26 51.46 -42.39 -12.68
CA SER A 26 51.68 -42.87 -11.32
C SER A 26 52.10 -41.75 -10.39
N TYR A 27 51.59 -41.75 -9.16
CA TYR A 27 51.97 -40.81 -8.12
C TYR A 27 53.42 -41.06 -7.67
N VAL A 28 54.31 -40.10 -7.89
CA VAL A 28 55.69 -40.12 -7.41
C VAL A 28 55.77 -39.46 -6.04
N VAL A 29 55.03 -38.38 -5.83
CA VAL A 29 54.91 -37.66 -4.54
C VAL A 29 53.47 -37.36 -4.29
N ALA A 30 53.04 -37.43 -3.02
CA ALA A 30 51.78 -36.94 -2.53
C ALA A 30 51.97 -36.39 -1.11
N ASN A 31 51.50 -35.19 -0.84
CA ASN A 31 51.62 -34.60 0.51
C ASN A 31 50.58 -35.16 1.47
N ASP A 32 50.78 -34.91 2.77
CA ASP A 32 49.94 -35.42 3.82
C ASP A 32 48.50 -34.92 3.73
N SER A 33 48.30 -33.65 3.27
CA SER A 33 46.98 -33.08 3.07
C SER A 33 46.20 -33.83 1.97
N TYR A 34 46.85 -34.16 0.85
CA TYR A 34 46.24 -34.99 -0.19
C TYR A 34 45.87 -36.41 0.31
N CYS A 35 46.82 -37.09 1.01
CA CYS A 35 46.58 -38.43 1.51
C CYS A 35 45.43 -38.50 2.54
N ARG A 36 45.36 -37.50 3.44
CA ARG A 36 44.25 -37.38 4.38
C ARG A 36 42.92 -37.20 3.68
N GLU A 37 42.86 -36.35 2.68
CA GLU A 37 41.61 -36.03 1.99
C GLU A 37 41.08 -37.22 1.15
N VAL A 38 41.95 -37.92 0.44
CA VAL A 38 41.57 -39.17 -0.29
C VAL A 38 41.36 -40.36 0.64
N GLN A 39 41.56 -40.17 1.94
CA GLN A 39 41.41 -41.21 2.99
C GLN A 39 42.24 -42.49 2.71
N LYS A 40 43.44 -42.31 2.16
CA LYS A 40 44.39 -43.41 1.87
C LYS A 40 45.74 -43.09 2.47
N PRO A 41 46.37 -44.04 3.17
CA PRO A 41 47.74 -43.84 3.63
C PRO A 41 48.69 -43.61 2.42
N ARG A 42 49.79 -42.86 2.62
CA ARG A 42 50.73 -42.50 1.56
C ARG A 42 51.21 -43.69 0.76
N GLU A 43 51.46 -44.83 1.41
CA GLU A 43 51.89 -46.09 0.83
C GLU A 43 50.88 -46.68 -0.18
N ASN A 44 49.62 -46.31 -0.04
CA ASN A 44 48.54 -46.72 -0.93
C ASN A 44 48.24 -45.67 -2.03
N VAL A 45 48.96 -44.58 -2.03
CA VAL A 45 48.88 -43.51 -3.06
C VAL A 45 50.12 -43.47 -3.89
N VAL A 46 51.30 -43.28 -3.29
CA VAL A 46 52.60 -43.23 -3.98
C VAL A 46 52.87 -44.61 -4.63
N GLY A 47 53.30 -44.57 -5.89
CA GLY A 47 53.50 -45.78 -6.74
C GLY A 47 52.22 -46.33 -7.34
N ARG A 48 51.04 -45.78 -7.04
CA ARG A 48 49.75 -46.18 -7.68
C ARG A 48 49.44 -45.23 -8.82
N THR A 49 48.68 -45.72 -9.81
CA THR A 49 48.21 -44.86 -10.90
C THR A 49 47.03 -44.01 -10.44
N VAL A 50 46.81 -42.87 -11.12
CA VAL A 50 45.69 -41.99 -10.88
C VAL A 50 44.34 -42.74 -11.01
N SER A 51 44.25 -43.69 -11.96
CA SER A 51 43.04 -44.52 -12.11
C SER A 51 42.83 -45.46 -10.94
N GLN A 52 43.89 -45.98 -10.29
CA GLN A 52 43.76 -46.82 -9.09
C GLN A 52 43.34 -46.02 -7.85
N VAL A 53 43.65 -44.70 -7.80
CA VAL A 53 43.24 -43.86 -6.67
C VAL A 53 41.86 -43.27 -6.85
N TRP A 54 41.51 -42.80 -8.05
CA TRP A 54 40.26 -42.08 -8.36
C TRP A 54 39.21 -42.94 -9.11
N GLY A 55 39.55 -44.10 -9.56
CA GLY A 55 38.72 -44.95 -10.42
C GLY A 55 38.93 -44.67 -11.91
N GLU A 56 38.70 -45.72 -12.72
CA GLU A 56 38.99 -45.68 -14.16
C GLU A 56 38.12 -44.70 -14.93
N GLU A 57 36.84 -44.58 -14.59
CA GLU A 57 35.90 -43.68 -15.26
C GLU A 57 36.33 -42.21 -15.10
N ARG A 58 36.63 -41.81 -13.87
CA ARG A 58 37.03 -40.41 -13.57
C ARG A 58 38.45 -40.08 -14.11
N PHE A 59 39.32 -41.05 -14.14
CA PHE A 59 40.62 -40.89 -14.77
C PHE A 59 40.49 -40.65 -16.27
N ARG A 60 39.68 -41.45 -16.99
CA ARG A 60 39.49 -41.33 -18.43
C ARG A 60 38.90 -39.97 -18.84
N SER A 61 38.00 -39.43 -18.03
CA SER A 61 37.37 -38.16 -18.28
C SER A 61 37.02 -37.45 -16.95
N PRO A 62 37.61 -36.23 -16.65
CA PRO A 62 38.45 -35.42 -17.50
C PRO A 62 39.97 -35.49 -17.17
N ILE A 63 40.42 -36.21 -16.07
CA ILE A 63 41.78 -36.08 -15.49
C ILE A 63 42.86 -36.39 -16.49
N LYS A 64 42.74 -37.50 -17.26
CA LYS A 64 43.71 -37.90 -18.26
C LYS A 64 43.98 -36.81 -19.29
N GLY A 65 42.95 -36.14 -19.79
CA GLY A 65 43.10 -35.04 -20.76
C GLY A 65 43.90 -33.88 -20.22
N PHE A 66 43.74 -33.52 -18.95
CA PHE A 66 44.54 -32.46 -18.32
C PHE A 66 46.00 -32.87 -18.12
N LEU A 67 46.25 -34.10 -17.70
CA LEU A 67 47.60 -34.62 -17.56
C LEU A 67 48.32 -34.69 -18.93
N ASP A 68 47.64 -35.17 -19.98
CA ASP A 68 48.22 -35.26 -21.35
C ASP A 68 48.61 -33.87 -21.87
N ARG A 69 47.79 -32.88 -21.66
CA ARG A 69 48.12 -31.48 -21.99
C ARG A 69 49.31 -30.96 -21.18
N CYS A 70 49.34 -31.24 -19.89
CA CYS A 70 50.48 -30.89 -19.04
C CYS A 70 51.79 -31.59 -19.52
N PHE A 71 51.75 -32.89 -19.87
CA PHE A 71 52.90 -33.61 -20.43
C PHE A 71 53.34 -33.12 -21.80
N SER A 72 52.47 -32.42 -22.55
CA SER A 72 52.85 -31.71 -23.79
C SER A 72 53.55 -30.36 -23.55
N GLY A 73 53.60 -29.94 -22.29
CA GLY A 73 54.30 -28.71 -21.86
C GLY A 73 53.39 -27.51 -21.59
N GLU A 74 52.06 -27.74 -21.57
CA GLU A 74 51.06 -26.71 -21.26
C GLU A 74 50.78 -26.69 -19.74
N GLU A 75 50.71 -25.49 -19.18
CA GLU A 75 50.14 -25.29 -17.84
C GLU A 75 48.63 -25.32 -17.94
N VAL A 76 47.95 -26.18 -17.16
CA VAL A 76 46.52 -26.41 -17.23
C VAL A 76 45.87 -26.00 -15.93
N ASN A 77 44.90 -25.12 -16.00
CA ASN A 77 44.07 -24.71 -14.87
C ASN A 77 42.62 -25.20 -15.06
N ASN A 78 42.04 -25.76 -14.03
CA ASN A 78 40.68 -26.26 -14.06
C ASN A 78 39.98 -26.11 -12.70
N ILE A 79 38.70 -25.78 -12.73
CA ILE A 79 37.83 -25.80 -11.55
C ILE A 79 36.80 -26.92 -11.76
N ASP A 80 36.75 -27.88 -10.87
CA ASP A 80 35.81 -28.98 -10.94
C ASP A 80 35.36 -29.44 -9.56
N LYS A 81 34.25 -30.22 -9.54
CA LYS A 81 33.69 -30.80 -8.31
C LYS A 81 34.30 -32.17 -8.09
N PHE A 82 34.89 -32.38 -6.94
CA PHE A 82 35.45 -33.65 -6.52
C PHE A 82 34.68 -34.20 -5.34
N LYS A 83 34.41 -35.52 -5.38
CA LYS A 83 33.74 -36.22 -4.28
C LYS A 83 34.82 -36.84 -3.38
N PHE A 84 34.89 -36.38 -2.15
CA PHE A 84 35.75 -36.93 -1.10
C PHE A 84 34.88 -37.57 -0.02
N GLY A 85 34.80 -38.88 -0.01
CA GLY A 85 33.88 -39.61 0.89
C GLY A 85 32.40 -39.19 0.66
N PRO A 86 31.69 -38.73 1.70
CA PRO A 86 30.32 -38.21 1.56
C PRO A 86 30.24 -36.76 1.07
N PHE A 87 31.36 -36.02 1.03
CA PHE A 87 31.39 -34.58 0.75
C PHE A 87 31.73 -34.29 -0.70
N MET A 88 31.06 -33.27 -1.26
CA MET A 88 31.43 -32.67 -2.55
C MET A 88 32.21 -31.41 -2.29
N LYS A 89 33.38 -31.26 -2.92
CA LYS A 89 34.24 -30.07 -2.81
C LYS A 89 34.48 -29.44 -4.17
N TYR A 90 34.55 -28.12 -4.22
CA TYR A 90 35.01 -27.40 -5.40
C TYR A 90 36.52 -27.24 -5.30
N MET A 91 37.24 -27.76 -6.28
CA MET A 91 38.68 -27.74 -6.31
C MET A 91 39.19 -26.93 -7.49
N HIS A 92 40.06 -25.99 -7.22
CA HIS A 92 40.88 -25.34 -8.26
C HIS A 92 42.15 -26.15 -8.43
N VAL A 93 42.32 -26.80 -9.58
CA VAL A 93 43.40 -27.72 -9.84
C VAL A 93 44.29 -27.14 -10.94
N THR A 94 45.58 -26.96 -10.62
CA THR A 94 46.57 -26.47 -11.53
C THR A 94 47.61 -27.56 -11.78
N TYR A 95 47.89 -27.84 -13.05
CA TYR A 95 48.87 -28.86 -13.50
C TYR A 95 50.05 -28.10 -14.10
N PHE A 96 51.21 -28.22 -13.47
CA PHE A 96 52.48 -27.60 -13.94
C PHE A 96 53.36 -28.64 -14.56
N PRO A 97 53.90 -28.40 -15.81
CA PRO A 97 54.85 -29.30 -16.44
C PRO A 97 56.24 -29.20 -15.78
N TYR A 98 56.62 -30.25 -15.06
CA TYR A 98 57.93 -30.33 -14.44
C TYR A 98 58.95 -30.88 -15.47
N ARG A 99 60.07 -30.18 -15.64
CA ARG A 99 61.07 -30.45 -16.69
C ARG A 99 62.40 -30.88 -16.09
N GLU A 100 62.98 -31.96 -16.65
CA GLU A 100 64.36 -32.36 -16.40
C GLU A 100 65.11 -32.40 -17.73
N GLY A 101 66.27 -31.72 -17.81
CA GLY A 101 67.03 -31.64 -19.05
C GLY A 101 66.26 -31.07 -20.25
N GLY A 102 65.27 -30.19 -20.01
CA GLY A 102 64.43 -29.58 -21.05
C GLY A 102 63.22 -30.41 -21.48
N VAL A 103 63.08 -31.65 -21.03
CA VAL A 103 61.97 -32.55 -21.33
C VAL A 103 61.01 -32.58 -20.15
N VAL A 104 59.69 -32.52 -20.42
CA VAL A 104 58.67 -32.67 -19.38
C VAL A 104 58.63 -34.13 -18.93
N THR A 105 59.01 -34.35 -17.68
CA THR A 105 59.06 -35.72 -17.11
C THR A 105 57.90 -36.01 -16.19
N HIS A 106 57.37 -35.00 -15.50
CA HIS A 106 56.29 -35.14 -14.54
C HIS A 106 55.26 -34.01 -14.64
N ALA A 107 54.08 -34.25 -14.13
CA ALA A 107 53.07 -33.22 -13.86
C ALA A 107 53.04 -32.94 -12.34
N LEU A 108 53.34 -31.70 -11.95
CA LEU A 108 53.19 -31.22 -10.59
C LEU A 108 51.78 -30.65 -10.46
N VAL A 109 50.96 -31.25 -9.60
CA VAL A 109 49.54 -30.90 -9.49
C VAL A 109 49.26 -30.26 -8.13
N PHE A 110 48.75 -29.06 -8.15
CA PHE A 110 48.24 -28.32 -6.99
C PHE A 110 46.75 -28.31 -7.05
N SER A 111 46.10 -28.70 -5.94
CA SER A 111 44.64 -28.64 -5.84
C SER A 111 44.27 -27.87 -4.57
N HIS A 112 43.64 -26.72 -4.76
CA HIS A 112 43.17 -25.84 -3.70
C HIS A 112 41.67 -26.01 -3.49
N ASP A 113 41.24 -26.21 -2.22
CA ASP A 113 39.84 -26.32 -1.87
C ASP A 113 39.20 -24.91 -1.85
N ILE A 114 38.37 -24.63 -2.84
CA ILE A 114 37.63 -23.38 -2.99
C ILE A 114 36.14 -23.53 -2.65
N THR A 115 35.75 -24.59 -1.94
CA THR A 115 34.36 -24.88 -1.62
C THR A 115 33.69 -23.69 -0.90
N HIS A 116 34.38 -23.10 0.06
CA HIS A 116 33.89 -21.92 0.78
C HIS A 116 33.65 -20.71 -0.14
N ILE A 117 34.53 -20.50 -1.13
CA ILE A 117 34.38 -19.42 -2.13
C ILE A 117 33.18 -19.72 -3.04
N GLY A 118 33.06 -20.96 -3.52
CA GLY A 118 31.92 -21.36 -4.36
C GLY A 118 30.57 -21.31 -3.62
N GLU A 119 30.54 -21.62 -2.33
CA GLU A 119 29.35 -21.42 -1.49
C GLU A 119 29.01 -19.96 -1.29
N ILE A 120 29.99 -19.09 -1.07
CA ILE A 120 29.81 -17.64 -0.97
C ILE A 120 29.30 -17.08 -2.29
N GLU A 121 29.90 -17.43 -3.43
CA GLU A 121 29.45 -17.01 -4.75
C GLU A 121 28.02 -17.47 -5.03
N SER A 122 27.69 -18.72 -4.69
CA SER A 122 26.33 -19.25 -4.82
C SER A 122 25.33 -18.52 -3.91
N LYS A 123 25.72 -18.19 -2.67
CA LYS A 123 24.92 -17.37 -1.76
C LYS A 123 24.79 -15.94 -2.26
N LEU A 124 25.87 -15.31 -2.74
CA LEU A 124 25.84 -13.97 -3.31
C LEU A 124 24.92 -13.91 -4.54
N THR A 125 25.01 -14.90 -5.43
CA THR A 125 24.10 -15.02 -6.59
C THR A 125 22.64 -15.19 -6.15
N ASN A 126 22.40 -15.97 -5.09
CA ASN A 126 21.06 -16.12 -4.53
C ASN A 126 20.55 -14.78 -3.93
N TYR A 127 21.38 -14.06 -3.18
CA TYR A 127 20.99 -12.73 -2.64
C TYR A 127 20.83 -11.67 -3.74
N GLU A 128 21.52 -11.79 -4.85
CA GLU A 128 21.37 -10.86 -5.97
C GLU A 128 20.01 -10.95 -6.66
N TYR A 129 19.38 -12.14 -6.68
CA TYR A 129 18.15 -12.39 -7.44
C TYR A 129 16.95 -12.79 -6.57
N ARG A 130 17.15 -13.12 -5.30
CA ARG A 130 16.09 -13.57 -4.40
C ARG A 130 16.03 -12.76 -3.11
N ASP A 131 14.82 -12.70 -2.54
CA ASP A 131 14.57 -12.11 -1.24
C ASP A 131 14.89 -13.13 -0.12
N PRO A 132 15.67 -12.74 0.90
CA PRO A 132 16.12 -13.68 1.94
C PRO A 132 15.02 -14.13 2.90
N VAL A 133 13.93 -13.36 3.07
CA VAL A 133 12.82 -13.68 3.97
C VAL A 133 11.87 -14.66 3.29
N THR A 134 11.44 -14.35 2.07
CA THR A 134 10.39 -15.11 1.39
C THR A 134 10.93 -16.18 0.43
N GLY A 135 12.21 -16.13 0.07
CA GLY A 135 12.81 -17.00 -0.97
C GLY A 135 12.33 -16.73 -2.39
N LEU A 136 11.39 -15.80 -2.57
CA LEU A 136 10.89 -15.38 -3.87
C LEU A 136 11.95 -14.60 -4.65
N PHE A 137 11.76 -14.40 -5.94
CA PHE A 137 12.56 -13.43 -6.69
C PHE A 137 12.42 -12.03 -6.07
N ASN A 138 13.50 -11.26 -6.07
CA ASN A 138 13.48 -9.90 -5.57
C ASN A 138 13.03 -8.89 -6.66
N ARG A 139 12.87 -7.61 -6.27
CA ARG A 139 12.46 -6.52 -7.18
C ARG A 139 13.36 -6.37 -8.40
N ARG A 140 14.70 -6.59 -8.25
CA ARG A 140 15.65 -6.48 -9.37
C ARG A 140 15.37 -7.54 -10.44
N SER A 141 15.06 -8.74 -10.00
CA SER A 141 14.72 -9.86 -10.89
C SER A 141 13.44 -9.60 -11.68
N LEU A 142 12.46 -8.87 -11.11
CA LEU A 142 11.21 -8.54 -11.80
C LEU A 142 11.50 -7.77 -13.09
N GLY A 143 12.31 -6.71 -13.04
CA GLY A 143 12.65 -5.93 -14.25
C GLY A 143 13.28 -6.79 -15.34
N VAL A 144 14.28 -7.58 -14.98
CA VAL A 144 15.00 -8.45 -15.93
C VAL A 144 14.10 -9.53 -16.55
N ILE A 145 13.26 -10.16 -15.73
CA ILE A 145 12.35 -11.22 -16.20
C ILE A 145 11.24 -10.62 -17.07
N LEU A 146 10.67 -9.50 -16.65
CA LEU A 146 9.61 -8.83 -17.41
C LEU A 146 10.12 -8.33 -18.77
N GLU A 147 11.33 -7.75 -18.85
CA GLU A 147 11.94 -7.37 -20.12
C GLU A 147 12.07 -8.56 -21.06
N LYS A 148 12.56 -9.71 -20.56
CA LYS A 148 12.66 -10.94 -21.36
C LYS A 148 11.29 -11.45 -21.85
N GLU A 149 10.26 -11.39 -21.00
CA GLU A 149 8.91 -11.81 -21.39
C GLU A 149 8.29 -10.85 -22.41
N ILE A 150 8.58 -9.54 -22.30
CA ILE A 150 8.19 -8.54 -23.31
C ILE A 150 8.92 -8.81 -24.66
N GLU A 151 10.21 -9.11 -24.63
CA GLU A 151 10.96 -9.47 -25.85
C GLU A 151 10.39 -10.71 -26.51
N LYS A 152 10.07 -11.75 -25.73
CA LYS A 152 9.40 -12.95 -26.24
C LYS A 152 8.05 -12.63 -26.88
N ALA A 153 7.23 -11.79 -26.22
CA ALA A 153 5.93 -11.38 -26.74
C ALA A 153 6.05 -10.60 -28.06
N LYS A 154 7.11 -9.79 -28.24
CA LYS A 154 7.40 -9.07 -29.49
C LYS A 154 7.78 -10.00 -30.66
N LEU A 155 8.37 -11.15 -30.36
CA LEU A 155 8.82 -12.14 -31.37
C LEU A 155 7.70 -13.10 -31.80
N THR A 156 6.60 -13.15 -31.05
CA THR A 156 5.47 -14.05 -31.33
C THR A 156 4.45 -13.33 -32.21
N GLU A 157 4.03 -13.94 -33.32
CA GLU A 157 2.99 -13.38 -34.20
C GLU A 157 1.59 -13.31 -33.53
N ARG A 158 1.38 -14.04 -32.45
CA ARG A 158 0.17 -13.96 -31.61
C ARG A 158 0.30 -12.78 -30.66
N ARG A 159 -0.79 -12.03 -30.51
CA ARG A 159 -0.93 -10.95 -29.52
C ARG A 159 -1.05 -11.55 -28.10
N ASP A 160 0.02 -12.21 -27.63
CA ASP A 160 0.06 -12.80 -26.31
C ASP A 160 0.21 -11.70 -25.27
N LEU A 161 -0.83 -11.52 -24.46
CA LEU A 161 -0.81 -10.55 -23.37
C LEU A 161 0.09 -11.05 -22.24
N ARG A 162 0.84 -10.13 -21.64
CA ARG A 162 1.55 -10.32 -20.38
C ARG A 162 0.93 -9.40 -19.34
N ALA A 163 0.76 -9.88 -18.11
CA ALA A 163 0.26 -9.01 -17.06
C ALA A 163 1.27 -8.89 -15.92
N VAL A 164 1.36 -7.71 -15.35
CA VAL A 164 2.03 -7.46 -14.08
C VAL A 164 0.97 -7.24 -13.02
N LEU A 165 1.02 -8.04 -11.97
CA LEU A 165 0.19 -7.89 -10.79
C LEU A 165 1.07 -7.46 -9.63
N ILE A 166 0.70 -6.39 -8.93
CA ILE A 166 1.33 -5.96 -7.68
C ILE A 166 0.29 -6.02 -6.58
N MET A 167 0.63 -6.69 -5.48
CA MET A 167 -0.21 -6.87 -4.32
C MET A 167 0.44 -6.21 -3.11
N GLY A 168 -0.28 -5.29 -2.47
CA GLY A 168 0.15 -4.65 -1.22
C GLY A 168 -0.67 -5.17 -0.03
N LEU A 169 0.01 -5.72 0.96
CA LEU A 169 -0.60 -6.15 2.22
C LEU A 169 -0.89 -4.93 3.08
N LYS A 170 -2.04 -4.94 3.76
CA LYS A 170 -2.41 -3.91 4.74
C LYS A 170 -2.06 -4.39 6.14
N ASP A 171 -1.91 -3.43 7.05
CA ASP A 171 -1.78 -3.64 8.50
C ASP A 171 -0.50 -4.38 8.94
N MET A 172 0.48 -4.60 8.05
CA MET A 172 1.74 -5.27 8.36
C MET A 172 2.54 -4.55 9.45
N ASP A 173 2.53 -3.21 9.47
CA ASP A 173 3.18 -2.41 10.51
C ASP A 173 2.53 -2.67 11.88
N SER A 174 1.20 -2.73 11.93
CA SER A 174 0.46 -3.04 13.16
C SER A 174 0.74 -4.47 13.64
N ILE A 175 0.79 -5.44 12.72
CA ILE A 175 1.14 -6.83 13.02
C ILE A 175 2.56 -6.91 13.57
N THR A 176 3.51 -6.20 12.96
CA THR A 176 4.90 -6.15 13.43
C THR A 176 5.00 -5.53 14.83
N GLN A 177 4.24 -4.47 15.11
CA GLN A 177 4.20 -3.83 16.43
C GLN A 177 3.60 -4.73 17.50
N LEU A 178 2.55 -5.50 17.17
CA LEU A 178 1.85 -6.36 18.11
C LEU A 178 2.56 -7.71 18.35
N HIS A 179 3.11 -8.31 17.31
CA HIS A 179 3.59 -9.70 17.31
C HIS A 179 5.10 -9.85 17.04
N GLY A 180 5.79 -8.76 16.73
CA GLY A 180 7.23 -8.76 16.44
C GLY A 180 7.59 -9.15 15.01
N TYR A 181 8.88 -9.00 14.69
CA TYR A 181 9.41 -9.24 13.34
C TYR A 181 9.33 -10.71 12.91
N GLU A 182 9.52 -11.66 13.83
CA GLU A 182 9.50 -13.10 13.51
C GLU A 182 8.14 -13.53 12.93
N ILE A 183 7.05 -13.12 13.56
CA ILE A 183 5.69 -13.42 13.07
C ILE A 183 5.40 -12.69 11.77
N SER A 184 5.86 -11.46 11.65
CA SER A 184 5.72 -10.67 10.42
C SER A 184 6.45 -11.32 9.23
N ASP A 185 7.67 -11.82 9.43
CA ASP A 185 8.46 -12.52 8.41
C ASP A 185 7.81 -13.86 8.02
N LEU A 186 7.37 -14.65 9.00
CA LEU A 186 6.62 -15.90 8.74
C LEU A 186 5.32 -15.65 7.98
N LEU A 187 4.62 -14.55 8.27
CA LEU A 187 3.40 -14.18 7.57
C LEU A 187 3.69 -13.80 6.11
N LEU A 188 4.75 -13.04 5.86
CA LEU A 188 5.20 -12.68 4.51
C LEU A 188 5.62 -13.91 3.70
N GLU A 189 6.38 -14.82 4.31
CA GLU A 189 6.79 -16.08 3.69
C GLU A 189 5.57 -16.92 3.29
N ASN A 190 4.65 -17.15 4.22
CA ASN A 190 3.42 -17.92 3.97
C ASN A 190 2.51 -17.26 2.94
N THR A 191 2.43 -15.92 2.96
CA THR A 191 1.68 -15.16 1.94
C THR A 191 2.31 -15.36 0.56
N GLY A 192 3.64 -15.32 0.46
CA GLY A 192 4.37 -15.62 -0.77
C GLY A 192 4.11 -17.03 -1.29
N LEU A 193 4.07 -18.02 -0.41
CA LEU A 193 3.74 -19.41 -0.75
C LEU A 193 2.30 -19.56 -1.25
N ARG A 194 1.31 -18.95 -0.59
CA ARG A 194 -0.09 -18.95 -1.04
C ARG A 194 -0.24 -18.24 -2.39
N PHE A 195 0.41 -17.10 -2.54
CA PHE A 195 0.41 -16.37 -3.80
C PHE A 195 1.01 -17.21 -4.94
N ARG A 196 2.14 -17.87 -4.71
CA ARG A 196 2.75 -18.79 -5.67
C ARG A 196 1.86 -19.98 -6.02
N LYS A 197 1.18 -20.54 -5.03
CA LYS A 197 0.27 -21.69 -5.20
C LYS A 197 -0.96 -21.34 -6.05
N ALA A 198 -1.45 -20.10 -5.96
CA ALA A 198 -2.57 -19.61 -6.73
C ALA A 198 -2.25 -19.35 -8.22
N LEU A 199 -0.96 -19.42 -8.60
CA LEU A 199 -0.45 -19.10 -9.93
C LEU A 199 0.02 -20.34 -10.69
N ARG A 200 0.11 -20.22 -12.01
CA ARG A 200 0.61 -21.29 -12.90
C ARG A 200 2.11 -21.49 -12.71
N PRO A 201 2.66 -22.68 -13.02
CA PRO A 201 4.11 -22.92 -12.99
C PRO A 201 4.92 -21.99 -13.90
N SER A 202 4.32 -21.53 -15.01
CA SER A 202 4.91 -20.57 -15.96
C SER A 202 5.01 -19.14 -15.46
N ASP A 203 4.24 -18.78 -14.42
CA ASP A 203 4.22 -17.44 -13.87
C ASP A 203 5.35 -17.21 -12.87
N TYR A 204 5.77 -15.97 -12.70
CA TYR A 204 6.84 -15.60 -11.79
C TYR A 204 6.31 -14.80 -10.62
N VAL A 205 6.83 -15.07 -9.42
CA VAL A 205 6.45 -14.37 -8.18
C VAL A 205 7.67 -13.70 -7.57
N PHE A 206 7.47 -12.48 -7.08
CA PHE A 206 8.52 -11.61 -6.58
C PHE A 206 8.12 -10.98 -5.24
N ARG A 207 9.10 -10.71 -4.39
CA ARG A 207 8.97 -9.69 -3.37
C ARG A 207 9.33 -8.35 -3.98
N PHE A 208 8.38 -7.43 -4.03
CA PHE A 208 8.53 -6.17 -4.74
C PHE A 208 9.16 -5.09 -3.86
N ASP A 209 8.54 -4.78 -2.71
CA ASP A 209 9.05 -3.83 -1.74
C ASP A 209 8.32 -4.00 -0.39
N GLY A 210 9.02 -3.85 0.75
CA GLY A 210 8.42 -3.94 2.08
C GLY A 210 7.42 -5.11 2.22
N ALA A 211 6.14 -4.80 2.34
CA ALA A 211 5.02 -5.75 2.40
C ALA A 211 4.30 -5.92 1.04
N GLU A 212 4.99 -5.67 -0.06
CA GLU A 212 4.45 -5.77 -1.41
C GLU A 212 5.02 -6.98 -2.14
N LEU A 213 4.14 -7.78 -2.74
CA LEU A 213 4.47 -8.90 -3.60
C LEU A 213 4.08 -8.57 -5.04
N ALA A 214 4.75 -9.18 -6.01
CA ALA A 214 4.40 -9.01 -7.41
C ALA A 214 4.38 -10.34 -8.15
N ALA A 215 3.67 -10.39 -9.28
CA ALA A 215 3.73 -11.49 -10.23
C ALA A 215 3.83 -10.97 -11.65
N VAL A 216 4.54 -11.74 -12.49
CA VAL A 216 4.49 -11.61 -13.95
C VAL A 216 3.74 -12.82 -14.46
N LEU A 217 2.60 -12.55 -15.07
CA LEU A 217 1.69 -13.54 -15.61
C LEU A 217 1.90 -13.67 -17.11
N THR A 218 2.01 -14.90 -17.58
CA THR A 218 2.24 -15.21 -18.99
C THR A 218 0.98 -15.82 -19.61
N ASP A 219 0.85 -15.69 -20.92
CA ASP A 219 -0.19 -16.33 -21.71
C ASP A 219 -1.62 -16.03 -21.23
N ILE A 220 -1.94 -14.73 -21.05
CA ILE A 220 -3.26 -14.26 -20.63
C ILE A 220 -4.17 -14.13 -21.85
N PRO A 221 -5.28 -14.89 -21.92
CA PRO A 221 -6.19 -14.85 -23.07
C PRO A 221 -7.00 -13.54 -23.13
N ASP A 222 -7.56 -13.12 -21.98
CA ASP A 222 -8.41 -11.94 -21.88
C ASP A 222 -8.47 -11.34 -20.46
N LYS A 223 -9.12 -10.18 -20.37
CA LYS A 223 -9.28 -9.46 -19.09
C LYS A 223 -10.25 -10.15 -18.12
N ALA A 224 -11.16 -11.00 -18.58
CA ALA A 224 -12.13 -11.68 -17.73
C ALA A 224 -11.43 -12.82 -16.94
N GLU A 225 -10.56 -13.59 -17.61
CA GLU A 225 -9.74 -14.60 -16.94
C GLU A 225 -8.83 -13.94 -15.89
N LEU A 226 -8.25 -12.79 -16.22
CA LEU A 226 -7.39 -12.03 -15.30
C LEU A 226 -8.14 -11.56 -14.05
N ALA A 227 -9.38 -11.09 -14.21
CA ALA A 227 -10.22 -10.72 -13.07
C ALA A 227 -10.59 -11.92 -12.19
N SER A 228 -10.88 -13.06 -12.81
CA SER A 228 -11.17 -14.31 -12.09
C SER A 228 -9.95 -14.80 -11.31
N LEU A 229 -8.76 -14.75 -11.91
CA LEU A 229 -7.50 -15.09 -11.25
C LEU A 229 -7.20 -14.16 -10.08
N ALA A 230 -7.38 -12.85 -10.26
CA ALA A 230 -7.20 -11.87 -9.19
C ALA A 230 -8.13 -12.12 -8.00
N SER A 231 -9.40 -12.44 -8.26
CA SER A 231 -10.36 -12.80 -7.22
C SER A 231 -9.94 -14.08 -6.47
N ALA A 232 -9.45 -15.10 -7.17
CA ALA A 232 -8.96 -16.33 -6.57
C ALA A 232 -7.71 -16.09 -5.70
N ILE A 233 -6.76 -15.29 -6.18
CA ILE A 233 -5.57 -14.90 -5.42
C ILE A 233 -5.98 -14.15 -4.14
N HIS A 234 -6.89 -13.18 -4.26
CA HIS A 234 -7.37 -12.40 -3.11
C HIS A 234 -7.95 -13.32 -2.04
N THR A 235 -8.83 -14.25 -2.41
CA THR A 235 -9.45 -15.20 -1.50
C THR A 235 -8.43 -16.09 -0.80
N GLU A 236 -7.46 -16.65 -1.56
CA GLU A 236 -6.42 -17.53 -1.00
C GLU A 236 -5.50 -16.79 -0.03
N VAL A 237 -5.12 -15.55 -0.38
CA VAL A 237 -4.20 -14.74 0.44
C VAL A 237 -4.87 -14.19 1.70
N THR A 238 -6.14 -13.79 1.63
CA THR A 238 -6.86 -13.22 2.78
C THR A 238 -7.45 -14.26 3.74
N THR A 239 -7.41 -15.55 3.38
CA THR A 239 -7.76 -16.63 4.30
C THR A 239 -6.86 -16.57 5.54
N PRO A 240 -7.40 -16.61 6.77
CA PRO A 240 -6.62 -16.46 7.99
C PRO A 240 -5.40 -17.39 8.06
N TYR A 241 -4.31 -16.89 8.63
CA TYR A 241 -3.06 -17.62 8.86
C TYR A 241 -3.02 -18.10 10.29
N ARG A 242 -2.74 -19.38 10.48
CA ARG A 242 -2.64 -19.96 11.81
C ARG A 242 -1.18 -20.16 12.21
N PHE A 243 -0.74 -19.44 13.22
CA PHE A 243 0.57 -19.56 13.83
C PHE A 243 0.42 -19.99 15.29
N HIS A 244 0.77 -21.25 15.61
CA HIS A 244 0.55 -21.87 16.92
C HIS A 244 -0.94 -21.76 17.33
N ASP A 245 -1.25 -20.96 18.35
CA ASP A 245 -2.60 -20.74 18.87
C ASP A 245 -3.23 -19.39 18.42
N MET A 246 -2.61 -18.71 17.45
CA MET A 246 -3.08 -17.41 16.95
C MET A 246 -3.56 -17.53 15.52
N ASP A 247 -4.73 -16.96 15.25
CA ASP A 247 -5.25 -16.75 13.89
C ASP A 247 -5.04 -15.27 13.50
N ILE A 248 -4.25 -15.04 12.46
CA ILE A 248 -3.96 -13.71 11.93
C ILE A 248 -4.67 -13.55 10.59
N ALA A 249 -5.57 -12.57 10.54
CA ALA A 249 -6.23 -12.16 9.30
C ALA A 249 -5.51 -10.94 8.71
N ILE A 250 -5.26 -10.98 7.40
CA ILE A 250 -4.73 -9.84 6.65
C ILE A 250 -5.67 -9.43 5.54
N THR A 251 -5.58 -8.19 5.14
CA THR A 251 -6.24 -7.69 3.94
C THR A 251 -5.19 -7.25 2.92
N CYS A 252 -5.53 -7.31 1.64
CA CYS A 252 -4.64 -6.86 0.57
C CYS A 252 -5.41 -6.07 -0.49
N ALA A 253 -4.68 -5.30 -1.27
CA ALA A 253 -5.18 -4.68 -2.48
C ALA A 253 -4.23 -5.00 -3.62
N MET A 254 -4.77 -5.27 -4.81
CA MET A 254 -3.96 -5.62 -5.97
C MET A 254 -4.19 -4.65 -7.12
N GLY A 255 -3.11 -4.36 -7.85
CA GLY A 255 -3.16 -3.60 -9.09
C GLY A 255 -2.58 -4.43 -10.23
N ILE A 256 -3.21 -4.37 -11.38
CA ILE A 256 -2.89 -5.18 -12.53
C ILE A 256 -2.72 -4.28 -13.75
N SER A 257 -1.69 -4.52 -14.55
CA SER A 257 -1.47 -3.87 -15.83
C SER A 257 -1.11 -4.87 -16.90
N LEU A 258 -1.37 -4.53 -18.14
CA LEU A 258 -1.21 -5.40 -19.30
C LEU A 258 -0.18 -4.84 -20.27
N TYR A 259 0.72 -5.69 -20.72
CA TYR A 259 1.55 -5.42 -21.89
C TYR A 259 0.85 -6.03 -23.12
N PRO A 260 0.75 -5.31 -24.26
CA PRO A 260 1.27 -3.96 -24.51
C PRO A 260 0.27 -2.81 -24.20
N ASP A 261 -0.95 -3.10 -23.73
CA ASP A 261 -2.04 -2.13 -23.62
C ASP A 261 -1.70 -0.96 -22.68
N ASP A 262 -0.97 -1.21 -21.57
CA ASP A 262 -0.73 -0.26 -20.48
C ASP A 262 0.74 0.22 -20.40
N GLY A 263 1.55 -0.11 -21.40
CA GLY A 263 2.93 0.35 -21.53
C GLY A 263 3.76 -0.47 -22.50
N ASP A 264 4.82 0.15 -23.04
CA ASP A 264 5.70 -0.43 -24.07
C ASP A 264 6.98 -1.06 -23.48
N ASP A 265 7.26 -0.82 -22.22
CA ASP A 265 8.45 -1.27 -21.50
C ASP A 265 8.11 -1.77 -20.08
N ALA A 266 9.03 -2.54 -19.49
CA ALA A 266 8.87 -3.14 -18.18
C ALA A 266 8.64 -2.11 -17.06
N GLY A 267 9.31 -0.95 -17.12
CA GLY A 267 9.18 0.11 -16.12
C GLY A 267 7.80 0.76 -16.16
N THR A 268 7.28 1.01 -17.35
CA THR A 268 5.96 1.62 -17.55
C THR A 268 4.85 0.67 -17.10
N VAL A 269 4.87 -0.60 -17.54
CA VAL A 269 3.88 -1.61 -17.13
C VAL A 269 3.89 -1.80 -15.61
N THR A 270 5.07 -1.91 -14.99
CA THR A 270 5.19 -2.03 -13.52
C THR A 270 4.60 -0.82 -12.80
N ARG A 271 4.86 0.38 -13.28
CA ARG A 271 4.33 1.63 -12.71
C ARG A 271 2.82 1.73 -12.85
N SER A 272 2.27 1.26 -13.97
CA SER A 272 0.83 1.17 -14.20
C SER A 272 0.15 0.22 -13.21
N ALA A 273 0.74 -0.96 -12.96
CA ALA A 273 0.25 -1.89 -11.95
C ALA A 273 0.28 -1.29 -10.53
N LEU A 274 1.37 -0.59 -10.16
CA LEU A 274 1.50 0.07 -8.86
C LEU A 274 0.46 1.19 -8.68
N THR A 275 0.18 1.94 -9.75
CA THR A 275 -0.87 2.97 -9.76
C THR A 275 -2.25 2.35 -9.51
N ALA A 276 -2.57 1.25 -10.20
CA ALA A 276 -3.83 0.53 -10.02
C ALA A 276 -3.96 -0.05 -8.61
N MET A 277 -2.89 -0.63 -8.03
CA MET A 277 -2.88 -1.14 -6.66
C MET A 277 -3.15 -0.03 -5.64
N THR A 278 -2.50 1.12 -5.81
CA THR A 278 -2.69 2.27 -4.92
C THR A 278 -4.14 2.77 -4.95
N GLU A 279 -4.75 2.78 -6.13
CA GLU A 279 -6.14 3.18 -6.29
C GLU A 279 -7.11 2.12 -5.74
N ALA A 280 -6.86 0.82 -5.94
CA ALA A 280 -7.61 -0.26 -5.32
C ALA A 280 -7.59 -0.13 -3.78
N ARG A 281 -6.41 0.11 -3.20
CA ARG A 281 -6.25 0.34 -1.75
C ARG A 281 -7.07 1.55 -1.27
N ARG A 282 -7.09 2.63 -2.05
CA ARG A 282 -7.83 3.86 -1.73
C ARG A 282 -9.34 3.65 -1.73
N ARG A 283 -9.85 2.86 -2.70
CA ARG A 283 -11.30 2.60 -2.84
C ARG A 283 -11.80 1.47 -1.94
N GLY A 284 -10.89 0.74 -1.31
CA GLY A 284 -11.26 -0.46 -0.54
C GLY A 284 -11.60 -1.67 -1.42
N GLU A 285 -11.23 -1.60 -2.71
CA GLU A 285 -11.47 -2.69 -3.67
C GLU A 285 -10.38 -3.78 -3.54
N PRO A 286 -10.73 -5.06 -3.74
CA PRO A 286 -9.76 -6.16 -3.67
C PRO A 286 -8.71 -6.07 -4.77
N PHE A 287 -9.07 -5.62 -5.96
CA PHE A 287 -8.15 -5.39 -7.06
C PHE A 287 -8.67 -4.36 -8.07
N MET A 288 -7.76 -3.79 -8.85
CA MET A 288 -8.09 -2.95 -10.00
C MET A 288 -7.18 -3.27 -11.18
N ILE A 289 -7.74 -3.31 -12.37
CA ILE A 289 -6.98 -3.35 -13.62
C ILE A 289 -6.71 -1.89 -14.04
N PHE A 290 -5.48 -1.61 -14.45
CA PHE A 290 -5.08 -0.27 -14.87
C PHE A 290 -5.96 0.24 -16.02
N ASP A 291 -6.26 1.52 -15.94
CA ASP A 291 -6.91 2.29 -17.01
C ASP A 291 -6.22 3.66 -17.06
N THR A 292 -6.05 4.22 -18.25
CA THR A 292 -5.40 5.54 -18.46
C THR A 292 -6.05 6.64 -17.63
N LYS A 293 -7.37 6.57 -17.41
CA LYS A 293 -8.09 7.48 -16.52
C LYS A 293 -7.63 7.40 -15.06
N LEU A 294 -7.19 6.23 -14.59
CA LEU A 294 -6.62 6.05 -13.25
C LEU A 294 -5.29 6.78 -13.11
N HIS A 295 -4.45 6.69 -14.14
CA HIS A 295 -3.15 7.37 -14.16
C HIS A 295 -3.32 8.90 -14.15
N GLU A 296 -4.22 9.44 -14.94
CA GLU A 296 -4.55 10.86 -14.95
C GLU A 296 -5.07 11.33 -13.59
N THR A 297 -5.93 10.53 -12.96
CA THR A 297 -6.48 10.82 -11.63
C THR A 297 -5.38 10.81 -10.56
N ALA A 298 -4.50 9.81 -10.55
CA ALA A 298 -3.40 9.71 -9.60
C ALA A 298 -2.41 10.90 -9.74
N ASN A 299 -2.01 11.22 -10.97
CA ASN A 299 -1.15 12.36 -11.26
C ASN A 299 -1.80 13.69 -10.88
N ARG A 300 -3.11 13.83 -11.12
CA ARG A 300 -3.90 15.00 -10.71
C ARG A 300 -3.84 15.18 -9.19
N GLN A 301 -3.99 14.09 -8.42
CA GLN A 301 -3.95 14.13 -6.95
C GLN A 301 -2.57 14.49 -6.41
N LEU A 302 -1.49 13.94 -6.98
CA LEU A 302 -0.12 14.28 -6.59
C LEU A 302 0.20 15.76 -6.83
N ARG A 303 -0.24 16.33 -7.96
CA ARG A 303 -0.09 17.77 -8.24
C ARG A 303 -0.87 18.61 -7.25
N LEU A 304 -2.15 18.29 -7.04
CA LEU A 304 -3.00 18.98 -6.07
C LEU A 304 -2.41 18.99 -4.64
N GLN A 305 -1.70 17.93 -4.25
CA GLN A 305 -1.04 17.86 -2.95
C GLN A 305 0.03 18.95 -2.78
N GLY A 306 0.87 19.14 -3.79
CA GLY A 306 1.88 20.20 -3.78
C GLY A 306 1.27 21.61 -3.83
N GLU A 307 0.14 21.74 -4.56
CA GLU A 307 -0.57 23.01 -4.74
C GLU A 307 -1.37 23.41 -3.48
N LEU A 308 -1.98 22.45 -2.77
CA LEU A 308 -2.75 22.69 -1.54
C LEU A 308 -1.91 23.36 -0.43
N SER A 309 -0.64 22.99 -0.31
CA SER A 309 0.26 23.63 0.64
C SER A 309 0.50 25.12 0.35
N LYS A 310 0.33 25.56 -0.90
CA LYS A 310 0.43 26.97 -1.32
C LYS A 310 -0.88 27.72 -1.14
N ALA A 311 -2.01 27.03 -1.27
CA ALA A 311 -3.34 27.63 -1.23
C ALA A 311 -3.59 28.52 0.02
N PHE A 312 -3.02 28.15 1.17
CA PHE A 312 -3.09 28.97 2.39
C PHE A 312 -2.32 30.29 2.29
N ARG A 313 -1.12 30.25 1.68
CA ARG A 313 -0.27 31.44 1.56
C ARG A 313 -0.82 32.44 0.56
N ASP A 314 -1.46 31.89 -0.48
CA ASP A 314 -1.91 32.64 -1.64
C ASP A 314 -3.39 33.08 -1.51
N ASN A 315 -4.01 32.84 -0.32
CA ASN A 315 -5.41 33.17 0.01
C ASN A 315 -6.41 32.58 -1.01
N GLU A 316 -6.16 31.32 -1.45
CA GLU A 316 -7.01 30.66 -2.43
C GLU A 316 -8.21 29.94 -1.79
N LEU A 317 -8.21 29.76 -0.46
CA LEU A 317 -9.35 29.20 0.27
C LEU A 317 -10.38 30.30 0.57
N PHE A 318 -11.65 29.93 0.47
CA PHE A 318 -12.76 30.80 0.84
C PHE A 318 -13.95 29.97 1.32
N LEU A 319 -14.92 30.60 1.96
CA LEU A 319 -16.15 29.99 2.42
C LEU A 319 -17.32 30.34 1.52
N GLU A 320 -18.12 29.34 1.21
CA GLU A 320 -19.49 29.48 0.76
C GLU A 320 -20.44 29.07 1.88
N TYR A 321 -21.66 29.57 1.79
CA TYR A 321 -22.68 29.36 2.80
C TYR A 321 -23.95 28.80 2.17
N GLN A 322 -24.51 27.76 2.77
CA GLN A 322 -25.78 27.20 2.34
C GLN A 322 -26.85 27.43 3.39
N PRO A 323 -28.01 28.01 3.03
CA PRO A 323 -29.04 28.31 4.02
C PRO A 323 -29.74 27.06 4.56
N MET A 324 -29.97 27.05 5.87
CA MET A 324 -30.89 26.16 6.56
C MET A 324 -32.18 26.93 6.85
N VAL A 325 -33.29 26.45 6.32
CA VAL A 325 -34.55 27.17 6.38
C VAL A 325 -35.57 26.47 7.27
N THR A 326 -36.39 27.25 7.93
CA THR A 326 -37.54 26.77 8.71
C THR A 326 -38.68 26.27 7.80
N LYS A 327 -39.70 25.63 8.36
CA LYS A 327 -40.93 25.26 7.63
C LYS A 327 -41.65 26.45 6.98
N THR A 328 -41.49 27.64 7.54
CA THR A 328 -42.06 28.89 7.04
C THR A 328 -41.21 29.56 5.97
N GLY A 329 -40.01 29.01 5.67
CA GLY A 329 -39.12 29.55 4.66
C GLY A 329 -38.13 30.59 5.16
N HIS A 330 -38.04 30.89 6.46
CA HIS A 330 -37.07 31.78 7.05
C HIS A 330 -35.71 31.10 7.23
N ILE A 331 -34.64 31.83 6.99
CA ILE A 331 -33.26 31.37 7.20
C ILE A 331 -32.96 31.39 8.71
N ALA A 332 -32.79 30.19 9.31
CA ALA A 332 -32.42 30.04 10.71
C ALA A 332 -30.90 29.92 10.92
N GLY A 333 -30.19 29.45 9.90
CA GLY A 333 -28.74 29.28 9.96
C GLY A 333 -28.13 29.09 8.59
N ALA A 334 -26.82 28.93 8.57
CA ALA A 334 -26.05 28.66 7.37
C ALA A 334 -24.95 27.61 7.63
N GLU A 335 -24.77 26.67 6.73
CA GLU A 335 -23.60 25.79 6.75
C GLU A 335 -22.43 26.45 6.03
N ALA A 336 -21.28 26.54 6.71
CA ALA A 336 -20.04 27.06 6.16
C ALA A 336 -19.28 25.94 5.43
N LEU A 337 -19.11 26.09 4.15
CA LEU A 337 -18.53 25.11 3.26
C LEU A 337 -17.25 25.66 2.62
N VAL A 338 -16.11 25.05 2.91
CA VAL A 338 -14.82 25.47 2.35
C VAL A 338 -14.77 25.21 0.84
N ARG A 339 -14.15 26.13 0.10
CA ARG A 339 -13.88 26.04 -1.32
C ARG A 339 -12.44 26.45 -1.59
N TRP A 340 -11.89 25.90 -2.66
CA TRP A 340 -10.55 26.26 -3.10
C TRP A 340 -10.62 26.90 -4.49
N ARG A 341 -10.28 28.19 -4.58
CA ARG A 341 -10.17 28.92 -5.83
C ARG A 341 -8.81 28.64 -6.45
N HIS A 342 -8.75 27.54 -7.19
CA HIS A 342 -7.52 27.09 -7.81
C HIS A 342 -7.16 27.97 -9.03
N PRO A 343 -5.88 28.41 -9.18
CA PRO A 343 -5.48 29.36 -10.23
C PRO A 343 -5.81 28.92 -11.66
N THR A 344 -5.76 27.62 -11.94
CA THR A 344 -5.92 27.07 -13.29
C THR A 344 -7.15 26.18 -13.46
N ARG A 345 -7.84 25.77 -12.36
CA ARG A 345 -8.95 24.81 -12.38
C ARG A 345 -10.30 25.39 -11.96
N GLY A 346 -10.32 26.68 -11.64
CA GLY A 346 -11.51 27.33 -11.10
C GLY A 346 -11.77 26.93 -9.64
N VAL A 347 -13.03 26.88 -9.23
CA VAL A 347 -13.41 26.54 -7.85
C VAL A 347 -13.50 25.02 -7.69
N LEU A 348 -12.66 24.48 -6.81
CA LEU A 348 -12.66 23.06 -6.45
C LEU A 348 -13.56 22.81 -5.25
N SER A 349 -14.34 21.74 -5.31
CA SER A 349 -15.21 21.30 -4.21
C SER A 349 -14.40 20.58 -3.11
N PRO A 350 -14.91 20.55 -1.86
CA PRO A 350 -14.27 19.80 -0.77
C PRO A 350 -13.99 18.35 -1.10
N MET A 351 -14.86 17.67 -1.84
CA MET A 351 -14.69 16.27 -2.26
C MET A 351 -13.41 16.03 -3.07
N GLU A 352 -12.86 17.07 -3.72
CA GLU A 352 -11.65 16.95 -4.52
C GLU A 352 -10.36 17.08 -3.69
N PHE A 353 -10.36 17.87 -2.61
CA PHE A 353 -9.13 18.18 -1.87
C PHE A 353 -9.14 17.81 -0.38
N ILE A 354 -10.31 17.66 0.28
CA ILE A 354 -10.38 17.24 1.69
C ILE A 354 -9.80 15.83 1.92
N PRO A 355 -10.10 14.81 1.09
CA PRO A 355 -9.45 13.50 1.24
C PRO A 355 -7.93 13.56 1.10
N LEU A 356 -7.43 14.48 0.29
CA LEU A 356 -6.01 14.74 0.12
C LEU A 356 -5.41 15.42 1.35
N ALA A 357 -6.09 16.47 1.85
CA ALA A 357 -5.70 17.19 3.07
C ALA A 357 -5.61 16.26 4.29
N THR A 358 -6.55 15.32 4.41
CA THR A 358 -6.58 14.31 5.48
C THR A 358 -5.35 13.39 5.42
N ARG A 359 -5.05 12.82 4.25
CA ARG A 359 -3.87 11.94 4.07
C ARG A 359 -2.54 12.64 4.33
N THR A 360 -2.48 13.94 4.07
CA THR A 360 -1.24 14.74 4.21
C THR A 360 -1.14 15.47 5.53
N GLY A 361 -2.09 15.27 6.45
CA GLY A 361 -2.14 15.97 7.74
C GLY A 361 -2.40 17.49 7.62
N GLN A 362 -2.87 17.96 6.46
CA GLN A 362 -3.20 19.37 6.25
C GLN A 362 -4.64 19.71 6.66
N ILE A 363 -5.46 18.70 6.94
CA ILE A 363 -6.86 18.87 7.32
C ILE A 363 -7.01 19.77 8.56
N ASP A 364 -6.17 19.59 9.57
CA ASP A 364 -6.20 20.37 10.80
C ASP A 364 -5.91 21.87 10.56
N LYS A 365 -5.08 22.17 9.54
CA LYS A 365 -4.83 23.58 9.14
C LYS A 365 -6.04 24.17 8.42
N ILE A 366 -6.69 23.39 7.56
CA ILE A 366 -7.91 23.81 6.85
C ILE A 366 -9.02 24.04 7.86
N GLY A 367 -9.29 23.10 8.74
CA GLY A 367 -10.37 23.22 9.71
C GLY A 367 -10.16 24.37 10.66
N ARG A 368 -8.93 24.57 11.17
CA ARG A 368 -8.63 25.76 11.96
C ARG A 368 -8.89 27.06 11.19
N TRP A 369 -8.49 27.13 9.93
CA TRP A 369 -8.77 28.30 9.07
C TRP A 369 -10.28 28.49 8.89
N VAL A 370 -11.03 27.43 8.59
CA VAL A 370 -12.49 27.46 8.47
C VAL A 370 -13.14 27.97 9.75
N LEU A 371 -12.73 27.42 10.90
CA LEU A 371 -13.27 27.79 12.21
C LEU A 371 -13.12 29.28 12.50
N PHE A 372 -11.95 29.87 12.26
CA PHE A 372 -11.71 31.27 12.49
C PHE A 372 -12.55 32.16 11.54
N ASN A 373 -12.56 31.84 10.25
CA ASN A 373 -13.29 32.65 9.26
C ASN A 373 -14.81 32.53 9.43
N ALA A 374 -15.32 31.33 9.75
CA ALA A 374 -16.74 31.12 10.02
C ALA A 374 -17.20 31.86 11.29
N CYS A 375 -16.39 31.87 12.36
CA CYS A 375 -16.69 32.64 13.57
C CYS A 375 -16.72 34.16 13.29
N GLU A 376 -15.78 34.68 12.51
CA GLU A 376 -15.77 36.10 12.11
C GLU A 376 -17.04 36.46 11.32
N GLN A 377 -17.44 35.63 10.35
CA GLN A 377 -18.66 35.86 9.59
C GLN A 377 -19.93 35.70 10.42
N ALA A 378 -19.97 34.67 11.29
CA ALA A 378 -21.10 34.45 12.19
C ALA A 378 -21.34 35.67 13.11
N LYS A 379 -20.27 36.30 13.59
CA LYS A 379 -20.40 37.53 14.42
C LYS A 379 -21.04 38.67 13.64
N ILE A 380 -20.63 38.91 12.39
CA ILE A 380 -21.21 39.95 11.53
C ILE A 380 -22.72 39.72 11.37
N TRP A 381 -23.14 38.47 11.20
CA TRP A 381 -24.57 38.15 11.06
C TRP A 381 -25.31 38.17 12.38
N ALA A 382 -24.71 37.67 13.47
CA ALA A 382 -25.31 37.64 14.81
C ALA A 382 -25.64 39.06 15.34
N ASP A 383 -24.87 40.08 14.95
CA ASP A 383 -25.14 41.45 15.32
C ASP A 383 -26.37 42.06 14.61
N ARG A 384 -26.86 41.39 13.55
CA ARG A 384 -27.98 41.87 12.73
C ARG A 384 -29.21 40.97 12.81
N ARG A 385 -29.02 39.66 13.09
CA ARG A 385 -30.07 38.63 13.02
C ARG A 385 -29.85 37.52 14.02
N ASP A 386 -30.93 36.87 14.41
CA ASP A 386 -30.91 35.66 15.23
C ASP A 386 -30.68 34.43 14.31
N MET A 387 -29.44 34.11 13.98
CA MET A 387 -29.05 33.00 13.16
C MET A 387 -27.74 32.37 13.62
N PHE A 388 -27.51 31.11 13.29
CA PHE A 388 -26.26 30.41 13.58
C PHE A 388 -25.50 30.06 12.31
N VAL A 389 -24.21 29.72 12.48
CA VAL A 389 -23.38 29.15 11.43
C VAL A 389 -22.90 27.76 11.90
N SER A 390 -23.08 26.75 11.08
CA SER A 390 -22.53 25.42 11.33
C SER A 390 -21.25 25.19 10.57
N ILE A 391 -20.35 24.37 11.15
CA ILE A 391 -19.01 24.12 10.69
C ILE A 391 -18.73 22.64 10.76
N ASN A 392 -18.34 22.06 9.63
CA ASN A 392 -17.90 20.68 9.54
C ASN A 392 -16.55 20.48 10.22
N LEU A 393 -16.42 19.49 11.09
CA LEU A 393 -15.16 19.06 11.70
C LEU A 393 -14.76 17.68 11.21
N SER A 394 -13.49 17.50 10.95
CA SER A 394 -12.90 16.17 10.74
C SER A 394 -12.79 15.40 12.06
N ALA A 395 -12.69 14.06 11.95
CA ALA A 395 -12.47 13.18 13.10
C ALA A 395 -11.22 13.55 13.92
N SER A 396 -10.13 14.00 13.27
CA SER A 396 -8.91 14.42 13.96
C SER A 396 -9.10 15.68 14.77
N GLU A 397 -9.80 16.66 14.21
CA GLU A 397 -10.09 17.92 14.90
C GLU A 397 -11.03 17.72 16.09
N PHE A 398 -12.10 16.93 15.90
CA PHE A 398 -13.04 16.65 16.98
C PHE A 398 -12.38 15.93 18.16
N ARG A 399 -11.43 15.02 17.90
CA ARG A 399 -10.65 14.33 18.93
C ARG A 399 -9.50 15.15 19.51
N SER A 400 -9.14 16.27 18.88
CA SER A 400 -8.03 17.11 19.34
C SER A 400 -8.24 17.60 20.78
N PRO A 401 -7.25 17.46 21.67
CA PRO A 401 -7.35 18.02 23.04
C PRO A 401 -7.45 19.56 23.03
N HIS A 402 -7.05 20.19 21.94
CA HIS A 402 -7.01 21.65 21.80
C HIS A 402 -8.27 22.24 21.15
N LEU A 403 -9.31 21.45 20.83
CA LEU A 403 -10.50 21.93 20.14
C LEU A 403 -11.22 23.05 20.91
N LEU A 404 -11.46 22.83 22.23
CA LEU A 404 -12.17 23.82 23.06
C LEU A 404 -11.39 25.15 23.16
N ASP A 405 -10.08 25.07 23.31
CA ASP A 405 -9.21 26.25 23.37
C ASP A 405 -9.23 27.00 22.04
N THR A 406 -9.09 26.26 20.93
CA THR A 406 -9.11 26.84 19.58
C THR A 406 -10.43 27.53 19.30
N LEU A 407 -11.56 26.91 19.64
CA LEU A 407 -12.89 27.46 19.47
C LEU A 407 -13.08 28.70 20.34
N THR A 408 -12.67 28.67 21.61
CA THR A 408 -12.73 29.82 22.53
C THR A 408 -11.91 30.99 22.00
N ILE A 409 -10.72 30.72 21.47
CA ILE A 409 -9.87 31.75 20.85
C ILE A 409 -10.54 32.35 19.60
N ALA A 410 -11.12 31.48 18.74
CA ALA A 410 -11.80 31.94 17.52
C ALA A 410 -13.01 32.84 17.85
N MET A 411 -13.85 32.44 18.79
CA MET A 411 -15.01 33.26 19.23
C MET A 411 -14.57 34.59 19.84
N LYS A 412 -13.52 34.61 20.67
CA LYS A 412 -12.97 35.86 21.24
C LYS A 412 -12.41 36.78 20.16
N ARG A 413 -11.64 36.21 19.23
CA ARG A 413 -11.06 36.98 18.10
C ARG A 413 -12.14 37.56 17.20
N ALA A 414 -13.23 36.86 16.99
CA ALA A 414 -14.40 37.35 16.26
C ALA A 414 -15.19 38.44 16.97
N GLY A 415 -14.69 39.02 18.07
CA GLY A 415 -15.39 40.07 18.82
C GLY A 415 -16.35 39.54 19.88
N ASN A 416 -15.97 38.46 20.59
CA ASN A 416 -16.78 37.77 21.60
C ASN A 416 -18.11 37.27 21.02
N LEU A 417 -18.00 36.46 19.97
CA LEU A 417 -19.17 35.79 19.39
C LEU A 417 -19.86 34.91 20.46
N PRO A 418 -21.18 35.04 20.64
CA PRO A 418 -21.93 34.16 21.56
C PRO A 418 -21.81 32.71 21.10
N PRO A 419 -21.54 31.74 22.01
CA PRO A 419 -21.33 30.35 21.65
C PRO A 419 -22.52 29.69 20.93
N ASP A 420 -23.74 30.14 21.24
CA ASP A 420 -24.98 29.69 20.61
C ASP A 420 -25.16 30.16 19.15
N ARG A 421 -24.20 30.88 18.61
CA ARG A 421 -24.14 31.29 17.19
C ARG A 421 -23.31 30.37 16.33
N ILE A 422 -22.60 29.41 16.92
CA ILE A 422 -21.81 28.40 16.24
C ILE A 422 -22.36 27.02 16.55
N ARG A 423 -22.43 26.18 15.53
CA ARG A 423 -22.70 24.74 15.60
C ARG A 423 -21.54 23.98 14.99
N LEU A 424 -21.19 22.85 15.56
CA LEU A 424 -20.17 21.97 15.00
C LEU A 424 -20.85 20.73 14.42
N GLU A 425 -20.43 20.31 13.24
CA GLU A 425 -20.97 19.13 12.57
C GLU A 425 -19.93 18.01 12.53
N ILE A 426 -20.33 16.80 12.88
CA ILE A 426 -19.54 15.58 12.74
C ILE A 426 -20.38 14.51 12.07
N THR A 427 -19.77 13.69 11.24
CA THR A 427 -20.50 12.59 10.60
C THR A 427 -20.90 11.50 11.59
N GLU A 428 -21.94 10.75 11.27
CA GLU A 428 -22.37 9.60 12.06
C GLU A 428 -21.23 8.60 12.28
N THR A 429 -20.54 8.23 11.19
CA THR A 429 -19.42 7.27 11.22
C THR A 429 -18.28 7.72 12.15
N GLU A 430 -17.89 9.00 12.09
CA GLU A 430 -16.86 9.55 12.96
C GLU A 430 -17.26 9.54 14.42
N SER A 431 -18.54 9.76 14.70
CA SER A 431 -19.09 9.74 16.06
C SER A 431 -19.02 8.35 16.70
N MET A 432 -18.97 7.29 15.88
CA MET A 432 -18.99 5.88 16.32
C MET A 432 -17.60 5.28 16.53
N VAL A 433 -16.51 5.93 16.11
CA VAL A 433 -15.13 5.40 16.25
C VAL A 433 -14.75 5.19 17.73
N ASP A 434 -15.10 6.16 18.59
CA ASP A 434 -14.92 6.09 20.05
C ASP A 434 -16.13 6.75 20.72
N PRO A 435 -17.20 5.97 20.98
CA PRO A 435 -18.46 6.50 21.49
C PRO A 435 -18.34 7.22 22.84
N GLU A 436 -17.55 6.70 23.76
CA GLU A 436 -17.42 7.28 25.11
C GLU A 436 -16.66 8.61 25.08
N ALA A 437 -15.54 8.66 24.37
CA ALA A 437 -14.80 9.90 24.18
C ALA A 437 -15.63 10.94 23.42
N THR A 438 -16.41 10.54 22.40
CA THR A 438 -17.33 11.40 21.66
C THR A 438 -18.39 12.01 22.55
N ILE A 439 -19.06 11.19 23.38
CA ILE A 439 -20.08 11.67 24.31
C ILE A 439 -19.48 12.67 25.32
N THR A 440 -18.31 12.38 25.84
CA THR A 440 -17.61 13.27 26.78
C THR A 440 -17.29 14.61 26.11
N ARG A 441 -16.71 14.59 24.92
CA ARG A 441 -16.35 15.79 24.15
C ARG A 441 -17.58 16.64 23.79
N MET A 442 -18.68 16.03 23.39
CA MET A 442 -19.94 16.74 23.11
C MET A 442 -20.49 17.45 24.37
N ARG A 443 -20.36 16.81 25.54
CA ARG A 443 -20.74 17.42 26.81
C ARG A 443 -19.87 18.64 27.15
N ASP A 444 -18.56 18.52 26.93
CA ASP A 444 -17.63 19.63 27.17
C ASP A 444 -17.93 20.82 26.27
N LEU A 445 -18.22 20.60 24.98
CA LEU A 445 -18.64 21.64 24.04
C LEU A 445 -19.95 22.28 24.47
N ARG A 446 -20.93 21.48 24.89
CA ARG A 446 -22.20 21.98 25.39
C ARG A 446 -22.06 22.82 26.67
N ASN A 447 -21.10 22.48 27.55
CA ASN A 447 -20.82 23.25 28.77
C ASN A 447 -20.31 24.66 28.48
N ILE A 448 -19.64 24.87 27.33
CA ILE A 448 -19.25 26.20 26.87
C ILE A 448 -20.30 26.88 25.99
N GLY A 449 -21.46 26.22 25.78
CA GLY A 449 -22.60 26.76 25.03
C GLY A 449 -22.60 26.47 23.53
N VAL A 450 -21.69 25.61 23.06
CA VAL A 450 -21.61 25.18 21.64
C VAL A 450 -22.32 23.85 21.46
N GLU A 451 -23.23 23.77 20.50
CA GLU A 451 -23.95 22.56 20.16
C GLU A 451 -23.27 21.78 19.04
N VAL A 452 -23.45 20.46 19.08
CA VAL A 452 -22.93 19.55 18.04
C VAL A 452 -24.09 18.92 17.29
N PHE A 453 -24.05 18.98 15.98
CA PHE A 453 -24.92 18.30 15.03
C PHE A 453 -24.26 17.00 14.57
N VAL A 454 -25.06 15.97 14.38
CA VAL A 454 -24.60 14.74 13.73
C VAL A 454 -25.09 14.73 12.30
N ASP A 455 -24.15 14.66 11.39
CA ASP A 455 -24.38 14.69 9.95
C ASP A 455 -24.42 13.30 9.33
N ASP A 456 -24.95 13.18 8.11
CA ASP A 456 -25.11 11.95 7.33
C ASP A 456 -25.87 10.84 8.11
N PHE A 457 -26.81 11.22 8.99
CA PHE A 457 -27.50 10.27 9.85
C PHE A 457 -28.35 9.27 9.06
N GLY A 458 -28.16 7.98 9.35
CA GLY A 458 -28.83 6.85 8.73
C GLY A 458 -28.01 6.13 7.66
N THR A 459 -26.85 6.66 7.25
CA THR A 459 -25.96 6.01 6.28
C THR A 459 -24.98 5.02 6.94
N GLY A 460 -24.87 5.07 8.27
CA GLY A 460 -23.98 4.23 9.08
C GLY A 460 -24.69 3.10 9.82
N ASN A 461 -23.93 2.38 10.64
CA ASN A 461 -24.41 1.27 11.47
C ASN A 461 -24.84 1.70 12.89
N SER A 462 -25.44 2.88 13.06
CA SER A 462 -25.80 3.36 14.40
C SER A 462 -26.86 2.49 15.06
N SER A 463 -26.56 2.02 16.26
CA SER A 463 -27.58 1.38 17.09
C SER A 463 -28.49 2.44 17.73
N LEU A 464 -29.81 2.12 17.85
CA LEU A 464 -30.74 2.96 18.60
C LEU A 464 -30.28 3.20 20.05
N SER A 465 -29.49 2.29 20.60
CA SER A 465 -28.90 2.43 21.95
C SER A 465 -27.89 3.57 22.00
N TYR A 466 -27.08 3.75 20.96
CA TYR A 466 -26.13 4.85 20.86
C TYR A 466 -26.84 6.20 20.73
N LEU A 467 -27.83 6.29 19.85
CA LEU A 467 -28.67 7.48 19.70
C LEU A 467 -29.27 7.97 21.04
N LYS A 468 -29.58 7.03 21.94
CA LYS A 468 -30.12 7.35 23.28
C LYS A 468 -29.11 8.10 24.15
N GLN A 469 -27.81 7.78 24.03
CA GLN A 469 -26.74 8.32 24.89
C GLN A 469 -26.10 9.56 24.32
N LEU A 470 -26.25 9.78 23.00
CA LEU A 470 -25.62 10.85 22.28
C LEU A 470 -26.16 12.23 22.72
N PRO A 471 -25.32 13.15 23.27
CA PRO A 471 -25.75 14.46 23.73
C PRO A 471 -25.92 15.49 22.60
N ALA A 472 -25.86 15.07 21.33
CA ALA A 472 -26.16 15.90 20.18
C ALA A 472 -27.57 16.47 20.29
N THR A 473 -27.76 17.73 19.92
CA THR A 473 -29.08 18.40 19.94
C THR A 473 -29.84 18.19 18.64
N THR A 474 -29.14 17.97 17.55
CA THR A 474 -29.67 17.94 16.19
C THR A 474 -29.07 16.80 15.39
N LEU A 475 -29.89 16.18 14.57
CA LEU A 475 -29.48 15.18 13.58
C LEU A 475 -29.85 15.66 12.18
N LYS A 476 -28.91 15.58 11.24
CA LYS A 476 -29.10 15.90 9.84
C LYS A 476 -29.34 14.59 9.07
N ILE A 477 -30.49 14.47 8.46
CA ILE A 477 -30.86 13.29 7.66
C ILE A 477 -30.26 13.47 6.27
N ASP A 478 -29.43 12.49 5.85
CA ASP A 478 -28.74 12.53 4.57
C ASP A 478 -29.70 12.56 3.38
N LYS A 479 -29.27 13.20 2.32
CA LYS A 479 -30.00 13.34 1.07
C LYS A 479 -30.45 12.03 0.45
N SER A 480 -29.75 10.91 0.67
CA SER A 480 -30.13 9.60 0.13
C SER A 480 -31.54 9.16 0.54
N PHE A 481 -31.99 9.57 1.72
CA PHE A 481 -33.34 9.26 2.23
C PHE A 481 -34.46 10.12 1.63
N ILE A 482 -34.12 11.24 0.98
CA ILE A 482 -35.13 12.13 0.37
C ILE A 482 -35.18 12.03 -1.16
N GLN A 483 -34.19 11.41 -1.79
CA GLN A 483 -34.06 11.40 -3.27
C GLN A 483 -35.22 10.68 -3.98
N HIS A 484 -35.79 9.62 -3.39
CA HIS A 484 -36.80 8.76 -4.04
C HIS A 484 -38.21 8.94 -3.48
N VAL A 485 -38.40 9.79 -2.49
CA VAL A 485 -39.72 10.00 -1.85
C VAL A 485 -40.80 10.53 -2.79
N ASP A 486 -40.43 11.12 -3.92
CA ASP A 486 -41.38 11.63 -4.93
C ASP A 486 -42.15 10.49 -5.62
N HIS A 487 -41.57 9.28 -5.67
CA HIS A 487 -42.06 8.16 -6.46
C HIS A 487 -42.45 6.92 -5.64
N GLU A 488 -41.93 6.79 -4.39
CA GLU A 488 -42.06 5.57 -3.60
C GLU A 488 -42.70 5.83 -2.23
N GLU A 489 -43.88 5.20 -1.99
CA GLU A 489 -44.57 5.36 -0.72
C GLU A 489 -43.83 4.69 0.45
N GLU A 490 -43.08 3.61 0.19
CA GLU A 490 -42.24 2.95 1.19
C GLU A 490 -41.16 3.89 1.72
N GLU A 491 -40.49 4.65 0.84
CA GLU A 491 -39.48 5.65 1.20
C GLU A 491 -40.10 6.77 2.06
N ARG A 492 -41.30 7.20 1.75
CA ARG A 492 -42.05 8.20 2.57
C ARG A 492 -42.33 7.69 3.98
N GLN A 493 -42.72 6.43 4.11
CA GLN A 493 -42.99 5.81 5.42
C GLN A 493 -41.67 5.61 6.18
N PHE A 494 -40.60 5.26 5.47
CA PHE A 494 -39.32 5.05 6.08
C PHE A 494 -38.72 6.34 6.66
N ILE A 495 -38.68 7.42 5.90
CA ILE A 495 -38.18 8.73 6.41
C ILE A 495 -39.06 9.23 7.55
N ARG A 496 -40.39 9.03 7.50
CA ARG A 496 -41.30 9.36 8.62
C ARG A 496 -40.89 8.63 9.89
N SER A 497 -40.64 7.34 9.80
CA SER A 497 -40.21 6.52 10.94
C SER A 497 -38.89 7.01 11.54
N ILE A 498 -37.92 7.39 10.69
CA ILE A 498 -36.65 7.97 11.15
C ILE A 498 -36.87 9.27 11.90
N VAL A 499 -37.66 10.20 11.32
CA VAL A 499 -37.98 11.49 11.97
C VAL A 499 -38.67 11.25 13.31
N ASP A 500 -39.66 10.35 13.39
CA ASP A 500 -40.38 10.06 14.61
C ASP A 500 -39.45 9.51 15.71
N ILE A 501 -38.56 8.58 15.37
CA ILE A 501 -37.56 8.05 16.31
C ILE A 501 -36.67 9.18 16.86
N ILE A 502 -36.19 10.09 16.02
CA ILE A 502 -35.36 11.22 16.42
C ILE A 502 -36.20 12.17 17.35
N LYS A 503 -37.45 12.44 17.01
CA LYS A 503 -38.34 13.32 17.78
C LYS A 503 -38.71 12.74 19.14
N ILE A 504 -38.92 11.44 19.27
CA ILE A 504 -39.11 10.75 20.56
C ILE A 504 -37.92 11.03 21.51
N ARG A 505 -36.72 11.27 20.95
CA ARG A 505 -35.51 11.64 21.71
C ARG A 505 -35.37 13.13 21.97
N ARG A 506 -36.41 13.93 21.64
CA ARG A 506 -36.44 15.40 21.79
C ARG A 506 -35.26 16.09 21.09
N LYS A 507 -34.82 15.55 19.94
CA LYS A 507 -33.77 16.14 19.12
C LYS A 507 -34.39 16.91 17.95
N MET A 508 -33.68 17.90 17.46
CA MET A 508 -34.01 18.62 16.23
C MET A 508 -33.66 17.76 15.02
N VAL A 509 -34.44 17.93 13.96
CA VAL A 509 -34.22 17.24 12.68
C VAL A 509 -34.02 18.26 11.59
N ILE A 510 -32.90 18.13 10.88
CA ILE A 510 -32.63 18.82 9.61
C ILE A 510 -32.71 17.79 8.49
N VAL A 511 -33.41 18.08 7.42
CA VAL A 511 -33.44 17.23 6.22
C VAL A 511 -32.64 17.90 5.13
N GLU A 512 -31.68 17.15 4.60
CA GLU A 512 -30.75 17.61 3.57
C GLU A 512 -31.17 17.22 2.15
N GLY A 513 -30.52 17.86 1.16
CA GLY A 513 -30.64 17.50 -0.25
C GLY A 513 -31.99 17.79 -0.88
N ILE A 514 -32.78 18.65 -0.29
CA ILE A 514 -34.09 19.02 -0.84
C ILE A 514 -33.89 19.75 -2.17
N SER A 515 -34.37 19.14 -3.25
CA SER A 515 -34.23 19.64 -4.62
C SER A 515 -35.55 19.88 -5.34
N SER A 516 -36.67 19.33 -4.82
CA SER A 516 -37.98 19.46 -5.43
C SER A 516 -39.02 20.07 -4.45
N PRO A 517 -40.07 20.74 -4.97
CA PRO A 517 -41.22 21.19 -4.17
C PRO A 517 -41.93 20.06 -3.46
N ALA A 518 -42.03 18.88 -4.08
CA ALA A 518 -42.68 17.72 -3.49
C ALA A 518 -41.91 17.23 -2.24
N GLN A 519 -40.57 17.15 -2.29
CA GLN A 519 -39.70 16.85 -1.15
C GLN A 519 -39.91 17.87 -0.02
N ALA A 520 -39.90 19.18 -0.35
CA ALA A 520 -40.17 20.24 0.63
C ALA A 520 -41.58 20.13 1.24
N GLY A 521 -42.58 19.80 0.41
CA GLY A 521 -43.96 19.56 0.86
C GLY A 521 -44.04 18.41 1.84
N LEU A 522 -43.42 17.27 1.54
CA LEU A 522 -43.35 16.10 2.45
C LEU A 522 -42.67 16.48 3.76
N THR A 523 -41.46 17.09 3.70
CA THR A 523 -40.68 17.46 4.88
C THR A 523 -41.44 18.39 5.82
N ARG A 524 -42.30 19.27 5.27
CA ARG A 524 -43.19 20.14 6.07
C ARG A 524 -44.26 19.35 6.82
N THR A 525 -44.76 18.23 6.25
CA THR A 525 -45.77 17.37 6.92
C THR A 525 -45.13 16.53 8.01
N LEU A 526 -43.83 16.25 7.91
CA LEU A 526 -43.05 15.60 8.94
C LEU A 526 -42.68 16.61 10.04
N SER A 527 -42.38 16.12 11.23
CA SER A 527 -42.00 16.97 12.37
C SER A 527 -40.54 17.48 12.29
N CYS A 528 -40.02 17.75 11.08
CA CYS A 528 -38.68 18.30 10.86
C CYS A 528 -38.63 19.76 11.32
N ASP A 529 -37.48 20.22 11.78
CA ASP A 529 -37.32 21.60 12.25
C ASP A 529 -36.75 22.52 11.17
N LEU A 530 -35.74 22.05 10.45
CA LEU A 530 -35.08 22.79 9.38
C LEU A 530 -34.97 21.92 8.11
N MET A 531 -34.78 22.61 7.01
CA MET A 531 -34.62 22.07 5.67
C MET A 531 -33.40 22.70 4.99
N GLN A 532 -32.64 21.89 4.25
CA GLN A 532 -31.48 22.35 3.48
C GLN A 532 -31.50 21.70 2.09
N GLY A 533 -31.12 22.44 1.05
CA GLY A 533 -31.03 21.87 -0.28
C GLY A 533 -31.06 22.90 -1.39
N TYR A 534 -30.82 22.44 -2.60
CA TYR A 534 -30.71 23.29 -3.81
C TYR A 534 -32.04 23.95 -4.21
N LEU A 535 -33.15 23.45 -3.73
CA LEU A 535 -34.44 24.10 -3.91
C LEU A 535 -34.42 25.51 -3.32
N PHE A 536 -33.76 25.72 -2.19
CA PHE A 536 -33.65 27.01 -1.52
C PHE A 536 -32.47 27.83 -2.05
N SER A 537 -31.30 27.26 -2.00
CA SER A 537 -30.06 27.80 -2.60
C SER A 537 -28.97 26.71 -2.64
N PRO A 538 -28.15 26.63 -3.69
CA PRO A 538 -26.83 25.99 -3.56
C PRO A 538 -25.97 26.77 -2.56
N PRO A 539 -24.83 26.23 -2.12
CA PRO A 539 -23.82 27.02 -1.43
C PRO A 539 -23.39 28.23 -2.26
N VAL A 540 -23.35 29.40 -1.64
CA VAL A 540 -23.05 30.67 -2.32
C VAL A 540 -22.05 31.48 -1.51
N PRO A 541 -21.24 32.35 -2.17
CA PRO A 541 -20.34 33.29 -1.48
C PRO A 541 -21.11 34.24 -0.54
N VAL A 542 -20.41 34.79 0.47
CA VAL A 542 -20.97 35.73 1.47
C VAL A 542 -21.86 36.82 0.83
N THR A 543 -21.38 37.44 -0.23
CA THR A 543 -22.10 38.53 -0.90
C THR A 543 -23.44 38.12 -1.47
N GLU A 544 -23.55 36.92 -2.01
CA GLU A 544 -24.81 36.35 -2.51
C GLU A 544 -25.69 35.87 -1.37
N PHE A 545 -25.10 35.32 -0.31
CA PHE A 545 -25.83 34.90 0.87
C PHE A 545 -26.49 36.08 1.58
N GLU A 546 -25.81 37.22 1.67
CA GLU A 546 -26.38 38.47 2.22
C GLU A 546 -27.58 39.00 1.39
N LYS A 547 -27.59 38.78 0.08
CA LYS A 547 -28.77 39.06 -0.75
C LYS A 547 -29.95 38.14 -0.43
N LEU A 548 -29.68 36.87 -0.11
CA LEU A 548 -30.72 35.93 0.36
C LEU A 548 -31.27 36.38 1.70
N LEU A 549 -30.41 36.78 2.64
CA LEU A 549 -30.83 37.32 3.93
C LEU A 549 -31.66 38.61 3.80
N ALA A 550 -31.33 39.51 2.87
CA ALA A 550 -32.10 40.73 2.62
C ALA A 550 -33.51 40.43 2.08
N ARG A 551 -33.67 39.36 1.30
CA ARG A 551 -34.95 38.89 0.74
C ARG A 551 -35.77 38.08 1.74
N ASP A 552 -35.15 37.56 2.79
CA ASP A 552 -35.78 36.73 3.83
C ASP A 552 -36.85 37.49 4.64
N GLY A 553 -36.82 38.83 4.66
CA GLY A 553 -37.88 39.69 5.19
C GLY A 553 -39.22 39.56 4.45
N ASP A 554 -39.19 39.11 3.18
CA ASP A 554 -40.36 38.75 2.35
C ASP A 554 -40.51 37.22 2.23
N ALA A 555 -40.30 36.45 3.29
CA ALA A 555 -40.21 35.00 3.34
C ALA A 555 -39.84 34.43 1.96
N ILE A 556 -38.64 33.82 1.76
CA ILE A 556 -38.26 33.29 0.44
C ILE A 556 -39.52 32.62 -0.11
N ARG A 557 -40.21 33.33 -0.99
CA ARG A 557 -41.57 32.93 -1.38
C ARG A 557 -41.43 31.61 -2.10
N LEU A 558 -41.64 30.53 -1.34
CA LEU A 558 -41.97 29.20 -1.86
C LEU A 558 -43.24 29.29 -2.75
N SER A 559 -43.91 30.47 -2.80
CA SER A 559 -45.06 30.76 -3.63
C SER A 559 -44.81 30.88 -5.14
N LYS A 560 -43.57 30.77 -5.60
CA LYS A 560 -43.27 30.61 -7.05
C LYS A 560 -42.97 29.17 -7.44
N VAL A 561 -43.03 28.22 -6.49
CA VAL A 561 -42.66 26.83 -6.69
C VAL A 561 -43.79 25.86 -6.31
N LEU A 562 -44.96 26.40 -5.88
CA LEU A 562 -46.21 25.69 -5.74
C LEU A 562 -47.12 25.93 -6.94
#